data_740837c4dbe86ff5bd8c364577f98fdc
#
_entry.id   740837c4dbe86ff5bd8c364577f98fdc
#
_cell.length_a   1.000
_cell.length_b   1.000
_cell.length_c   1.000
_cell.angle_alpha   90.00
_cell.angle_beta   90.00
_cell.angle_gamma   90.00
#
_symmetry.space_group_name_H-M   'P 1'
#
loop_
_entity.id
_entity.type
_entity.pdbx_description
1 polymer ?
#
loop_
_entity_poly.entity_id
_entity_poly.type
_entity_poly.pdbx_seq_one_letter_code
_entity_poly.pdbx_strand_id
1 'polypeptide(L)'
;MFFYRSDGASFALSVKTDAAEASVRLLDASLRACGEFAATVEAGEAVATVKPPRLGEYTAEWSDGQIQPLEFRSEPYFTAEDLRAYDPQLSDGITDADIAKVREHVEDVFDRASGTAFAPRGAYERHVGNGTNSIRPDHLAPCRVTKCLVDGAEFEGAAAYGWNVSFPAIISRGSVVELWLEYGYRIPPAALLHNALLYADTIVGQPATNPRATGQSGEFGYMQFSVAGKDGATGIPEVDAFLSSDEAAGGHGLKRMVVA
;
A
#
# COMPACT_ATOMS: atom_id res chain seq x y z
N MET A 1 8.36 4.66 0.09
CA MET A 1 7.71 5.90 0.60
C MET A 1 6.30 5.96 0.03
N PHE A 2 5.30 6.18 0.89
CA PHE A 2 3.89 6.22 0.51
C PHE A 2 3.38 7.66 0.43
N PHE A 3 2.61 7.94 -0.59
CA PHE A 3 1.90 9.20 -0.78
C PHE A 3 0.41 8.90 -0.91
N TYR A 4 -0.43 9.72 -0.33
CA TYR A 4 -1.87 9.48 -0.31
C TYR A 4 -2.61 10.53 -1.13
N ARG A 5 -3.57 10.10 -1.93
CA ARG A 5 -4.38 11.01 -2.77
C ARG A 5 -5.16 12.03 -1.94
N SER A 6 -5.52 11.67 -0.70
CA SER A 6 -6.16 12.59 0.25
C SER A 6 -5.31 13.82 0.53
N ASP A 7 -3.98 13.72 0.45
CA ASP A 7 -3.05 14.82 0.72
C ASP A 7 -2.90 15.78 -0.47
N GLY A 8 -3.53 15.47 -1.58
CA GLY A 8 -3.53 16.30 -2.78
C GLY A 8 -3.21 15.54 -4.06
N ALA A 9 -3.30 16.26 -5.20
CA ALA A 9 -3.01 15.70 -6.51
C ALA A 9 -1.55 15.84 -6.92
N SER A 10 -0.73 16.55 -6.14
CA SER A 10 0.69 16.81 -6.42
C SER A 10 1.51 16.61 -5.15
N PHE A 11 2.70 16.03 -5.29
CA PHE A 11 3.54 15.62 -4.18
C PHE A 11 4.95 16.16 -4.36
N ALA A 12 5.55 16.64 -3.27
CA ALA A 12 6.93 17.05 -3.25
C ALA A 12 7.85 15.83 -3.05
N LEU A 13 8.78 15.63 -3.98
CA LEU A 13 9.87 14.67 -3.84
C LEU A 13 11.15 15.45 -3.62
N SER A 14 12.00 14.97 -2.73
CA SER A 14 13.31 15.58 -2.51
C SER A 14 14.44 14.56 -2.55
N VAL A 15 15.61 15.04 -2.95
CA VAL A 15 16.85 14.27 -2.97
C VAL A 15 18.04 15.20 -2.70
N LYS A 16 19.03 14.70 -1.97
CA LYS A 16 20.30 15.42 -1.81
C LYS A 16 21.11 15.34 -3.09
N THR A 17 21.59 16.46 -3.59
CA THR A 17 22.37 16.54 -4.83
C THR A 17 23.40 17.66 -4.76
N ASP A 18 24.52 17.46 -5.45
CA ASP A 18 25.53 18.51 -5.68
C ASP A 18 25.34 19.20 -7.03
N ALA A 19 24.33 18.80 -7.82
CA ALA A 19 24.04 19.40 -9.11
C ALA A 19 23.43 20.80 -8.96
N ALA A 20 23.75 21.71 -9.86
CA ALA A 20 23.17 23.05 -9.89
C ALA A 20 21.74 23.05 -10.47
N GLU A 21 21.42 22.08 -11.29
CA GLU A 21 20.09 21.85 -11.88
C GLU A 21 19.72 20.39 -11.73
N ALA A 22 18.47 20.12 -11.50
CA ALA A 22 17.94 18.76 -11.36
C ALA A 22 16.55 18.63 -11.99
N SER A 23 16.25 17.43 -12.46
CA SER A 23 14.91 17.00 -12.86
C SER A 23 14.65 15.61 -12.37
N VAL A 24 13.37 15.21 -12.29
CA VAL A 24 12.96 13.86 -11.94
C VAL A 24 12.03 13.32 -13.03
N ARG A 25 12.30 12.12 -13.49
CA ARG A 25 11.46 11.35 -14.40
C ARG A 25 10.69 10.33 -13.60
N LEU A 26 9.37 10.36 -13.71
CA LEU A 26 8.49 9.42 -13.04
C LEU A 26 8.17 8.26 -14.00
N LEU A 27 8.54 7.05 -13.62
CA LEU A 27 8.22 5.81 -14.33
C LEU A 27 7.13 5.05 -13.56
N ASP A 28 6.13 4.50 -14.27
CA ASP A 28 5.16 3.59 -13.66
C ASP A 28 5.75 2.17 -13.50
N ALA A 29 4.99 1.25 -12.89
CA ALA A 29 5.42 -0.13 -12.65
C ALA A 29 5.71 -0.91 -13.96
N SER A 30 5.26 -0.43 -15.12
CA SER A 30 5.64 -0.98 -16.44
C SER A 30 6.93 -0.38 -16.99
N LEU A 31 7.63 0.47 -16.22
CA LEU A 31 8.82 1.24 -16.59
C LEU A 31 8.58 2.24 -17.73
N ARG A 32 7.33 2.66 -17.95
CA ARG A 32 6.99 3.72 -18.90
C ARG A 32 7.02 5.08 -18.22
N ALA A 33 7.63 6.05 -18.91
CA ALA A 33 7.65 7.42 -18.43
C ALA A 33 6.23 8.01 -18.37
N CYS A 34 5.88 8.54 -17.20
CA CYS A 34 4.60 9.20 -16.93
C CYS A 34 4.71 10.72 -16.89
N GLY A 35 5.92 11.24 -16.81
CA GLY A 35 6.23 12.66 -16.81
C GLY A 35 7.68 12.93 -16.44
N GLU A 36 8.12 14.12 -16.78
CA GLU A 36 9.39 14.70 -16.34
C GLU A 36 9.10 16.04 -15.68
N PHE A 37 9.68 16.27 -14.51
CA PHE A 37 9.40 17.40 -13.66
C PHE A 37 10.71 18.09 -13.31
N ALA A 38 10.77 19.42 -13.52
CA ALA A 38 11.89 20.22 -13.10
C ALA A 38 11.93 20.30 -11.56
N ALA A 39 13.11 20.31 -10.99
CA ALA A 39 13.34 20.49 -9.57
C ALA A 39 13.95 21.86 -9.27
N THR A 40 13.60 22.43 -8.14
CA THR A 40 14.32 23.58 -7.55
C THR A 40 15.45 23.02 -6.69
N VAL A 41 16.67 23.53 -6.90
CA VAL A 41 17.83 23.13 -6.10
C VAL A 41 18.21 24.25 -5.14
N GLU A 42 18.12 23.96 -3.84
CA GLU A 42 18.47 24.90 -2.76
C GLU A 42 19.25 24.16 -1.67
N ALA A 43 20.33 24.75 -1.22
CA ALA A 43 21.15 24.25 -0.11
C ALA A 43 21.60 22.78 -0.24
N GLY A 44 21.83 22.27 -1.47
CA GLY A 44 22.25 20.90 -1.71
C GLY A 44 21.08 19.88 -1.69
N GLU A 45 19.87 20.37 -1.80
CA GLU A 45 18.66 19.54 -1.92
C GLU A 45 17.87 19.95 -3.17
N ALA A 46 17.52 18.97 -4.00
CA ALA A 46 16.63 19.16 -5.13
C ALA A 46 15.21 18.78 -4.73
N VAL A 47 14.24 19.66 -4.98
CA VAL A 47 12.82 19.43 -4.69
C VAL A 47 12.01 19.56 -5.98
N ALA A 48 11.27 18.50 -6.34
CA ALA A 48 10.37 18.48 -7.48
C ALA A 48 8.93 18.22 -7.05
N THR A 49 7.97 18.91 -7.67
CA THR A 49 6.55 18.62 -7.49
C THR A 49 6.07 17.70 -8.60
N VAL A 50 5.72 16.47 -8.23
CA VAL A 50 5.27 15.43 -9.16
C VAL A 50 3.76 15.21 -9.08
N LYS A 51 3.16 14.80 -10.20
CA LYS A 51 1.74 14.49 -10.29
C LYS A 51 1.56 13.12 -10.96
N PRO A 52 1.34 12.05 -10.19
CA PRO A 52 1.11 10.73 -10.75
C PRO A 52 -0.25 10.68 -11.47
N PRO A 53 -0.33 10.02 -12.64
CA PRO A 53 -1.59 9.91 -13.38
C PRO A 53 -2.59 8.95 -12.71
N ARG A 54 -2.10 7.98 -11.92
CA ARG A 54 -2.88 6.90 -11.30
C ARG A 54 -2.32 6.55 -9.93
N LEU A 55 -3.07 5.77 -9.15
CA LEU A 55 -2.54 5.06 -7.98
C LEU A 55 -1.58 3.96 -8.44
N GLY A 56 -0.66 3.55 -7.56
CA GLY A 56 0.24 2.44 -7.78
C GLY A 56 1.69 2.75 -7.51
N GLU A 57 2.54 1.80 -7.89
CA GLU A 57 3.98 1.87 -7.74
C GLU A 57 4.61 2.68 -8.87
N TYR A 58 5.61 3.48 -8.50
CA TYR A 58 6.40 4.30 -9.39
C TYR A 58 7.86 4.28 -9.00
N THR A 59 8.69 4.61 -9.97
CA THR A 59 10.11 4.88 -9.77
C THR A 59 10.40 6.32 -10.18
N ALA A 60 10.92 7.11 -9.26
CA ALA A 60 11.46 8.42 -9.56
C ALA A 60 12.94 8.28 -9.90
N GLU A 61 13.32 8.61 -11.15
CA GLU A 61 14.69 8.67 -11.60
C GLU A 61 15.15 10.13 -11.67
N TRP A 62 16.08 10.50 -10.81
CA TRP A 62 16.66 11.84 -10.79
C TRP A 62 17.75 11.98 -11.85
N SER A 63 17.95 13.19 -12.36
CA SER A 63 18.94 13.48 -13.40
C SER A 63 20.38 13.20 -13.00
N ASP A 64 20.68 13.10 -11.70
CA ASP A 64 21.97 12.70 -11.15
C ASP A 64 22.14 11.18 -11.00
N GLY A 65 21.15 10.39 -11.46
CA GLY A 65 21.15 8.94 -11.44
C GLY A 65 20.62 8.30 -10.14
N GLN A 66 20.16 9.10 -9.18
CA GLN A 66 19.51 8.55 -7.99
C GLN A 66 18.14 7.99 -8.35
N ILE A 67 17.75 6.87 -7.69
CA ILE A 67 16.51 6.16 -7.91
C ILE A 67 15.75 6.08 -6.59
N GLN A 68 14.46 6.46 -6.61
CA GLN A 68 13.60 6.45 -5.44
C GLN A 68 12.31 5.68 -5.76
N PRO A 69 12.04 4.55 -5.08
CA PRO A 69 10.77 3.85 -5.21
C PRO A 69 9.67 4.60 -4.44
N LEU A 70 8.50 4.71 -5.05
CA LEU A 70 7.35 5.45 -4.55
C LEU A 70 6.09 4.60 -4.72
N GLU A 71 5.12 4.77 -3.84
CA GLU A 71 3.77 4.23 -4.03
C GLU A 71 2.74 5.34 -3.76
N PHE A 72 1.83 5.53 -4.71
CA PHE A 72 0.70 6.45 -4.56
C PHE A 72 -0.56 5.66 -4.24
N ARG A 73 -1.09 5.88 -3.02
CA ARG A 73 -2.25 5.21 -2.43
C ARG A 73 -3.47 6.14 -2.45
N SER A 74 -4.67 5.62 -2.26
CA SER A 74 -5.89 6.44 -2.20
C SER A 74 -5.96 7.24 -0.91
N GLU A 75 -5.95 6.56 0.22
CA GLU A 75 -6.07 7.11 1.57
C GLU A 75 -5.32 6.24 2.58
N PRO A 76 -4.87 6.80 3.70
CA PRO A 76 -4.23 6.06 4.77
C PRO A 76 -5.27 5.30 5.62
N TYR A 77 -4.84 4.26 6.34
CA TYR A 77 -5.71 3.54 7.28
C TYR A 77 -6.02 4.36 8.53
N PHE A 78 -5.15 5.28 8.90
CA PHE A 78 -5.34 6.28 9.93
C PHE A 78 -4.42 7.48 9.70
N THR A 79 -4.76 8.61 10.30
CA THR A 79 -3.95 9.84 10.28
C THR A 79 -3.15 10.01 11.58
N ALA A 80 -2.22 10.96 11.60
CA ALA A 80 -1.53 11.31 12.84
C ALA A 80 -2.51 11.87 13.90
N GLU A 81 -3.52 12.59 13.46
CA GLU A 81 -4.58 13.11 14.33
C GLU A 81 -5.40 11.99 14.96
N ASP A 82 -5.76 10.96 14.17
CA ASP A 82 -6.49 9.78 14.68
C ASP A 82 -5.70 9.06 15.77
N LEU A 83 -4.38 8.87 15.59
CA LEU A 83 -3.54 8.20 16.58
C LEU A 83 -3.39 9.05 17.86
N ARG A 84 -3.22 10.36 17.74
CA ARG A 84 -3.15 11.26 18.91
C ARG A 84 -4.50 11.36 19.65
N ALA A 85 -5.61 11.25 18.92
CA ALA A 85 -6.94 11.20 19.54
C ALA A 85 -7.19 9.86 20.24
N TYR A 86 -6.65 8.76 19.69
CA TYR A 86 -6.76 7.41 20.25
C TYR A 86 -5.93 7.27 21.55
N ASP A 87 -4.68 7.76 21.54
CA ASP A 87 -3.83 7.80 22.72
C ASP A 87 -3.46 9.26 23.10
N PRO A 88 -4.24 9.92 23.98
CA PRO A 88 -3.93 11.26 24.46
C PRO A 88 -2.65 11.37 25.29
N GLN A 89 -2.03 10.24 25.68
CA GLN A 89 -0.78 10.20 26.44
C GLN A 89 0.43 10.00 25.52
N LEU A 90 0.20 9.91 24.20
CA LEU A 90 1.27 9.81 23.23
C LEU A 90 2.28 10.95 23.41
N SER A 91 3.56 10.59 23.56
CA SER A 91 4.62 11.55 23.83
C SER A 91 4.70 12.64 22.75
N ASP A 92 4.80 13.90 23.15
CA ASP A 92 5.04 15.04 22.26
C ASP A 92 6.36 14.92 21.46
N GLY A 93 7.28 14.07 21.91
CA GLY A 93 8.51 13.78 21.19
C GLY A 93 8.33 12.92 19.92
N ILE A 94 7.16 12.31 19.73
CA ILE A 94 6.84 11.51 18.54
C ILE A 94 6.32 12.46 17.45
N THR A 95 7.11 12.59 16.39
CA THR A 95 6.78 13.47 15.27
C THR A 95 5.74 12.84 14.33
N ASP A 96 5.07 13.65 13.51
CA ASP A 96 4.16 13.16 12.47
C ASP A 96 4.91 12.30 11.43
N ALA A 97 6.20 12.56 11.22
CA ALA A 97 7.04 11.73 10.37
C ALA A 97 7.29 10.34 10.97
N ASP A 98 7.38 10.21 12.29
CA ASP A 98 7.49 8.92 12.95
C ASP A 98 6.16 8.16 12.91
N ILE A 99 5.05 8.85 13.12
CA ILE A 99 3.71 8.29 12.96
C ILE A 99 3.49 7.82 11.52
N ALA A 100 3.95 8.56 10.52
CA ALA A 100 3.86 8.15 9.12
C ALA A 100 4.61 6.83 8.86
N LYS A 101 5.81 6.64 9.42
CA LYS A 101 6.56 5.37 9.31
C LYS A 101 5.83 4.20 9.98
N VAL A 102 5.25 4.44 11.16
CA VAL A 102 4.44 3.43 11.85
C VAL A 102 3.23 3.07 11.02
N ARG A 103 2.53 4.04 10.44
CA ARG A 103 1.40 3.83 9.54
C ARG A 103 1.78 2.98 8.32
N GLU A 104 2.90 3.32 7.65
CA GLU A 104 3.41 2.53 6.52
C GLU A 104 3.62 1.06 6.93
N HIS A 105 4.18 0.83 8.11
CA HIS A 105 4.38 -0.52 8.63
C HIS A 105 3.04 -1.24 8.92
N VAL A 106 2.10 -0.57 9.58
CA VAL A 106 0.77 -1.12 9.90
C VAL A 106 0.04 -1.52 8.61
N GLU A 107 0.02 -0.65 7.61
CA GLU A 107 -0.61 -0.91 6.33
C GLU A 107 0.01 -2.13 5.62
N ASP A 108 1.33 -2.23 5.59
CA ASP A 108 2.02 -3.37 4.98
C ASP A 108 1.74 -4.69 5.71
N VAL A 109 1.68 -4.68 7.04
CA VAL A 109 1.34 -5.87 7.82
C VAL A 109 -0.10 -6.29 7.55
N PHE A 110 -1.03 -5.34 7.55
CA PHE A 110 -2.46 -5.59 7.35
C PHE A 110 -2.74 -6.13 5.95
N ASP A 111 -2.22 -5.48 4.89
CA ASP A 111 -2.40 -5.89 3.50
C ASP A 111 -1.81 -7.30 3.27
N ARG A 112 -0.64 -7.57 3.84
CA ARG A 112 0.02 -8.88 3.73
C ARG A 112 -0.72 -9.97 4.49
N ALA A 113 -1.20 -9.69 5.69
CA ALA A 113 -1.90 -10.66 6.52
C ALA A 113 -3.27 -11.03 5.96
N SER A 114 -4.03 -10.04 5.47
CA SER A 114 -5.36 -10.26 4.86
C SER A 114 -5.26 -10.76 3.41
N GLY A 115 -4.15 -10.50 2.73
CA GLY A 115 -3.97 -10.79 1.30
C GLY A 115 -4.75 -9.86 0.38
N THR A 116 -5.26 -8.74 0.90
CA THR A 116 -5.95 -7.69 0.15
C THR A 116 -5.63 -6.33 0.76
N ALA A 117 -5.90 -5.24 0.03
CA ALA A 117 -5.77 -3.89 0.54
C ALA A 117 -7.09 -3.40 1.13
N PHE A 118 -7.05 -2.73 2.29
CA PHE A 118 -8.23 -2.17 2.94
C PHE A 118 -8.61 -0.76 2.43
N ALA A 119 -7.81 -0.20 1.53
CA ALA A 119 -8.13 0.98 0.75
C ALA A 119 -7.69 0.75 -0.70
N PRO A 120 -8.23 1.44 -1.70
CA PRO A 120 -7.84 1.24 -3.09
C PRO A 120 -6.34 1.45 -3.30
N ARG A 121 -5.68 0.44 -3.88
CA ARG A 121 -4.29 0.44 -4.34
C ARG A 121 -4.25 0.35 -5.85
N GLY A 122 -3.20 0.87 -6.46
CA GLY A 122 -2.96 0.67 -7.87
C GLY A 122 -2.00 -0.48 -8.13
N ALA A 123 -2.28 -1.26 -9.17
CA ALA A 123 -1.38 -2.31 -9.63
C ALA A 123 -1.23 -2.29 -11.15
N TYR A 124 -0.07 -2.74 -11.62
CA TYR A 124 0.16 -3.09 -13.00
C TYR A 124 0.34 -4.61 -13.11
N GLU A 125 -0.38 -5.20 -14.04
CA GLU A 125 -0.31 -6.63 -14.31
C GLU A 125 -0.17 -6.89 -15.80
N ARG A 126 0.53 -7.97 -16.14
CA ARG A 126 0.70 -8.42 -17.51
C ARG A 126 0.21 -9.86 -17.63
N HIS A 127 -0.81 -10.06 -18.45
CA HIS A 127 -1.44 -11.34 -18.69
C HIS A 127 -1.33 -11.77 -20.16
N VAL A 128 -1.62 -13.04 -20.40
CA VAL A 128 -1.75 -13.58 -21.74
C VAL A 128 -3.21 -13.93 -22.01
N GLY A 129 -3.74 -13.46 -23.11
CA GLY A 129 -5.10 -13.75 -23.54
C GLY A 129 -5.36 -15.25 -23.62
N ASN A 130 -6.48 -15.70 -23.08
CA ASN A 130 -6.86 -17.11 -22.97
C ASN A 130 -7.92 -17.54 -24.00
N GLY A 131 -8.36 -16.64 -24.87
CA GLY A 131 -9.44 -16.87 -25.84
C GLY A 131 -10.82 -16.64 -25.25
N THR A 132 -10.92 -15.90 -24.15
CA THR A 132 -12.18 -15.48 -23.51
C THR A 132 -12.29 -13.96 -23.42
N ASN A 133 -13.43 -13.47 -22.97
CA ASN A 133 -13.66 -12.07 -22.69
C ASN A 133 -13.44 -11.71 -21.20
N SER A 134 -12.68 -12.51 -20.46
CA SER A 134 -12.44 -12.31 -19.05
C SER A 134 -11.04 -12.78 -18.66
N ILE A 135 -10.36 -12.00 -17.82
CA ILE A 135 -9.08 -12.34 -17.20
C ILE A 135 -9.24 -12.20 -15.68
N ARG A 136 -8.70 -13.18 -14.96
CA ARG A 136 -8.56 -13.07 -13.50
C ARG A 136 -7.23 -12.38 -13.19
N PRO A 137 -7.26 -11.19 -12.56
CA PRO A 137 -6.04 -10.52 -12.15
C PRO A 137 -5.37 -11.25 -10.98
N ASP A 138 -4.09 -10.97 -10.79
CA ASP A 138 -3.30 -11.53 -9.68
C ASP A 138 -3.70 -10.86 -8.36
N HIS A 139 -4.00 -9.55 -8.38
CA HIS A 139 -4.53 -8.84 -7.22
C HIS A 139 -6.02 -9.12 -7.04
N LEU A 140 -6.36 -9.51 -5.81
CA LEU A 140 -7.73 -9.83 -5.45
C LEU A 140 -8.61 -8.58 -5.35
N ALA A 141 -9.91 -8.76 -5.60
CA ALA A 141 -10.92 -7.71 -5.51
C ALA A 141 -10.61 -6.48 -6.37
N PRO A 142 -10.41 -6.62 -7.71
CA PRO A 142 -10.24 -5.48 -8.58
C PRO A 142 -11.50 -4.61 -8.51
N CYS A 143 -11.32 -3.31 -8.28
CA CYS A 143 -12.44 -2.39 -8.17
C CYS A 143 -12.57 -1.45 -9.38
N ARG A 144 -11.49 -1.25 -10.12
CA ARG A 144 -11.49 -0.41 -11.32
C ARG A 144 -10.33 -0.72 -12.25
N VAL A 145 -10.58 -0.75 -13.56
CA VAL A 145 -9.52 -0.72 -14.59
C VAL A 145 -9.29 0.74 -14.97
N THR A 146 -8.07 1.22 -14.82
CA THR A 146 -7.71 2.62 -15.13
C THR A 146 -7.09 2.77 -16.51
N LYS A 147 -6.46 1.70 -17.02
CA LYS A 147 -5.92 1.60 -18.38
C LYS A 147 -5.78 0.14 -18.78
N CYS A 148 -6.01 -0.15 -20.03
CA CYS A 148 -5.79 -1.48 -20.61
C CYS A 148 -5.10 -1.34 -21.98
N LEU A 149 -4.10 -2.19 -22.23
CA LEU A 149 -3.52 -2.36 -23.55
C LEU A 149 -3.63 -3.83 -23.96
N VAL A 150 -3.92 -4.08 -25.23
CA VAL A 150 -3.87 -5.42 -25.85
C VAL A 150 -2.89 -5.34 -27.00
N ASP A 151 -1.85 -6.17 -26.95
CA ASP A 151 -0.73 -6.17 -27.92
C ASP A 151 -0.12 -4.75 -28.12
N GLY A 152 -0.07 -3.97 -27.03
CA GLY A 152 0.47 -2.62 -27.01
C GLY A 152 -0.50 -1.52 -27.49
N ALA A 153 -1.66 -1.87 -28.02
CA ALA A 153 -2.70 -0.91 -28.42
C ALA A 153 -3.69 -0.66 -27.27
N GLU A 154 -4.15 0.57 -27.13
CA GLU A 154 -5.15 0.92 -26.12
C GLU A 154 -6.47 0.20 -26.38
N PHE A 155 -7.03 -0.38 -25.33
CA PHE A 155 -8.24 -1.17 -25.38
C PHE A 155 -9.28 -0.59 -24.40
N GLU A 156 -10.36 -0.06 -24.96
CA GLU A 156 -11.43 0.56 -24.18
C GLU A 156 -12.48 -0.44 -23.71
N GLY A 157 -13.16 -0.11 -22.62
CA GLY A 157 -14.29 -0.88 -22.09
C GLY A 157 -13.92 -2.08 -21.23
N ALA A 158 -12.64 -2.28 -20.92
CA ALA A 158 -12.26 -3.23 -19.90
C ALA A 158 -12.77 -2.76 -18.52
N ALA A 159 -13.46 -3.61 -17.77
CA ALA A 159 -14.08 -3.27 -16.51
C ALA A 159 -13.88 -4.35 -15.45
N ALA A 160 -13.69 -3.95 -14.19
CA ALA A 160 -13.65 -4.84 -13.05
C ALA A 160 -15.06 -5.35 -12.74
N TYR A 161 -15.22 -6.67 -12.63
CA TYR A 161 -16.47 -7.31 -12.27
C TYR A 161 -16.21 -8.54 -11.39
N GLY A 162 -16.60 -8.43 -10.13
CA GLY A 162 -16.31 -9.45 -9.12
C GLY A 162 -14.80 -9.68 -8.97
N TRP A 163 -14.36 -10.89 -9.30
CA TRP A 163 -12.94 -11.30 -9.21
C TRP A 163 -12.18 -11.17 -10.52
N ASN A 164 -12.83 -10.68 -11.56
CA ASN A 164 -12.28 -10.68 -12.90
C ASN A 164 -12.28 -9.27 -13.48
N VAL A 165 -11.46 -9.11 -14.52
CA VAL A 165 -11.58 -8.02 -15.48
C VAL A 165 -12.31 -8.58 -16.71
N SER A 166 -13.44 -7.97 -17.05
CA SER A 166 -14.26 -8.33 -18.21
C SER A 166 -14.01 -7.38 -19.37
N PHE A 167 -14.06 -7.90 -20.57
CA PHE A 167 -13.83 -7.19 -21.82
C PHE A 167 -15.08 -7.22 -22.69
N PRO A 168 -15.37 -6.18 -23.46
CA PRO A 168 -16.51 -6.18 -24.40
C PRO A 168 -16.36 -7.16 -25.57
N ALA A 169 -15.14 -7.64 -25.83
CA ALA A 169 -14.82 -8.60 -26.89
C ALA A 169 -13.92 -9.71 -26.36
N ILE A 170 -13.87 -10.83 -27.08
CA ILE A 170 -12.95 -11.94 -26.79
C ILE A 170 -11.51 -11.49 -27.05
N ILE A 171 -10.65 -11.68 -26.06
CA ILE A 171 -9.22 -11.47 -26.20
C ILE A 171 -8.59 -12.72 -26.81
N SER A 172 -7.94 -12.57 -27.93
CA SER A 172 -7.33 -13.68 -28.65
C SER A 172 -6.33 -14.44 -27.77
N ARG A 173 -6.29 -15.75 -27.94
CA ARG A 173 -5.29 -16.56 -27.21
C ARG A 173 -3.89 -16.18 -27.65
N GLY A 174 -3.02 -15.91 -26.66
CA GLY A 174 -1.65 -15.50 -26.88
C GLY A 174 -1.42 -14.00 -26.97
N SER A 175 -2.48 -13.17 -27.10
CA SER A 175 -2.34 -11.72 -27.03
C SER A 175 -1.80 -11.28 -25.66
N VAL A 176 -0.95 -10.27 -25.65
CA VAL A 176 -0.43 -9.67 -24.41
C VAL A 176 -1.43 -8.64 -23.91
N VAL A 177 -1.91 -8.81 -22.68
CA VAL A 177 -2.82 -7.87 -22.02
C VAL A 177 -2.09 -7.20 -20.88
N GLU A 178 -1.99 -5.89 -20.92
CA GLU A 178 -1.42 -5.07 -19.85
C GLU A 178 -2.54 -4.29 -19.18
N LEU A 179 -2.65 -4.46 -17.86
CA LEU A 179 -3.70 -3.87 -17.04
C LEU A 179 -3.09 -2.94 -16.00
N TRP A 180 -3.59 -1.73 -15.93
CA TRP A 180 -3.45 -0.85 -14.77
C TRP A 180 -4.79 -0.83 -14.05
N LEU A 181 -4.83 -1.35 -12.87
CA LEU A 181 -6.07 -1.53 -12.11
C LEU A 181 -5.94 -0.94 -10.70
N GLU A 182 -7.07 -0.60 -10.13
CA GLU A 182 -7.22 -0.36 -8.71
C GLU A 182 -7.87 -1.61 -8.10
N TYR A 183 -7.36 -2.06 -6.96
CA TYR A 183 -7.83 -3.23 -6.22
C TYR A 183 -7.98 -2.91 -4.73
N GLY A 184 -8.64 -3.78 -3.98
CA GLY A 184 -8.91 -3.59 -2.57
C GLY A 184 -10.32 -3.06 -2.30
N TYR A 185 -10.55 -2.66 -1.07
CA TYR A 185 -11.87 -2.18 -0.64
C TYR A 185 -12.15 -0.76 -1.13
N ARG A 186 -13.34 -0.54 -1.71
CA ARG A 186 -13.84 0.82 -1.98
C ARG A 186 -14.28 1.53 -0.71
N ILE A 187 -14.84 0.76 0.23
CA ILE A 187 -15.28 1.21 1.54
C ILE A 187 -14.58 0.30 2.54
N PRO A 188 -13.63 0.83 3.31
CA PRO A 188 -12.93 0.06 4.32
C PRO A 188 -13.91 -0.57 5.34
N PRO A 189 -13.60 -1.76 5.89
CA PRO A 189 -14.35 -2.32 7.00
C PRO A 189 -14.42 -1.38 8.19
N ALA A 190 -15.55 -1.33 8.88
CA ALA A 190 -15.75 -0.42 10.02
C ALA A 190 -14.75 -0.65 11.16
N ALA A 191 -14.30 -1.90 11.34
CA ALA A 191 -13.33 -2.25 12.36
C ALA A 191 -11.87 -1.91 11.99
N LEU A 192 -11.59 -1.51 10.73
CA LEU A 192 -10.22 -1.25 10.27
C LEU A 192 -9.51 -0.18 11.11
N LEU A 193 -10.14 0.99 11.25
CA LEU A 193 -9.53 2.13 11.94
C LEU A 193 -9.13 1.77 13.37
N HIS A 194 -10.06 1.15 14.12
CA HIS A 194 -9.79 0.75 15.51
C HIS A 194 -8.62 -0.24 15.60
N ASN A 195 -8.61 -1.29 14.78
CA ASN A 195 -7.53 -2.28 14.81
C ASN A 195 -6.19 -1.73 14.34
N ALA A 196 -6.19 -0.84 13.35
CA ALA A 196 -4.97 -0.16 12.88
C ALA A 196 -4.39 0.76 13.97
N LEU A 197 -5.24 1.52 14.67
CA LEU A 197 -4.83 2.39 15.78
C LEU A 197 -4.31 1.57 16.98
N LEU A 198 -4.99 0.49 17.35
CA LEU A 198 -4.55 -0.41 18.42
C LEU A 198 -3.17 -1.00 18.13
N TYR A 199 -2.93 -1.41 16.89
CA TYR A 199 -1.62 -1.93 16.49
C TYR A 199 -0.56 -0.83 16.45
N ALA A 200 -0.88 0.34 15.88
CA ALA A 200 0.02 1.49 15.84
C ALA A 200 0.44 1.95 17.23
N ASP A 201 -0.51 2.10 18.15
CA ASP A 201 -0.29 2.47 19.54
C ASP A 201 0.65 1.49 20.26
N THR A 202 0.44 0.19 20.04
CA THR A 202 1.33 -0.85 20.58
C THR A 202 2.76 -0.72 20.06
N ILE A 203 2.96 -0.36 18.77
CA ILE A 203 4.30 -0.17 18.20
C ILE A 203 4.97 1.07 18.80
N VAL A 204 4.24 2.17 18.90
CA VAL A 204 4.76 3.45 19.38
C VAL A 204 5.01 3.41 20.90
N GLY A 205 4.09 2.81 21.65
CA GLY A 205 4.14 2.73 23.12
C GLY A 205 5.09 1.67 23.68
N GLN A 206 5.63 0.79 22.83
CA GLN A 206 6.59 -0.19 23.31
C GLN A 206 7.91 0.49 23.73
N PRO A 207 8.24 0.56 25.05
CA PRO A 207 9.59 0.84 25.45
C PRO A 207 10.49 -0.21 24.79
N ALA A 208 11.78 0.10 24.55
CA ALA A 208 12.77 -0.74 23.87
C ALA A 208 12.97 -2.12 24.55
N THR A 209 11.90 -2.86 24.76
CA THR A 209 11.89 -4.25 25.18
C THR A 209 12.35 -5.11 24.00
N ASN A 210 13.17 -6.08 24.29
CA ASN A 210 13.66 -7.02 23.29
C ASN A 210 12.44 -7.57 22.49
N PRO A 211 12.31 -7.29 21.17
CA PRO A 211 11.16 -7.73 20.39
C PRO A 211 11.04 -9.26 20.26
N ARG A 212 12.04 -10.00 20.78
CA ARG A 212 12.04 -11.46 20.87
C ARG A 212 11.70 -11.97 22.26
N ALA A 213 11.39 -11.10 23.23
CA ALA A 213 10.98 -11.55 24.56
C ALA A 213 9.61 -12.22 24.46
N THR A 214 9.51 -13.49 24.86
CA THR A 214 8.26 -14.26 24.89
C THR A 214 7.56 -14.18 26.25
N GLY A 215 8.18 -13.52 27.22
CA GLY A 215 7.62 -13.33 28.55
C GLY A 215 8.54 -12.50 29.44
N GLN A 216 7.97 -11.99 30.52
CA GLN A 216 8.64 -11.22 31.54
C GLN A 216 8.26 -11.75 32.93
N SER A 217 9.27 -12.01 33.78
CA SER A 217 9.06 -12.29 35.21
C SER A 217 9.01 -10.98 35.99
N GLY A 218 7.96 -10.77 36.75
CA GLY A 218 7.79 -9.62 37.63
C GLY A 218 7.48 -10.07 39.05
N GLU A 219 7.42 -9.12 39.98
CA GLU A 219 7.14 -9.34 41.40
C GLU A 219 5.77 -10.01 41.66
N PHE A 220 4.85 -9.88 40.69
CA PHE A 220 3.49 -10.43 40.72
C PHE A 220 3.28 -11.69 39.86
N GLY A 221 4.35 -12.26 39.27
CA GLY A 221 4.26 -13.47 38.47
C GLY A 221 4.92 -13.37 37.10
N TYR A 222 4.66 -14.37 36.26
CA TYR A 222 5.17 -14.48 34.91
C TYR A 222 4.09 -14.02 33.92
N MET A 223 4.39 -13.03 33.08
CA MET A 223 3.57 -12.61 31.96
C MET A 223 4.16 -13.17 30.66
N GLN A 224 3.32 -13.85 29.89
CA GLN A 224 3.68 -14.35 28.57
C GLN A 224 3.19 -13.34 27.52
N PHE A 225 4.06 -13.00 26.58
CA PHE A 225 3.73 -12.13 25.46
C PHE A 225 3.43 -12.94 24.21
N SER A 226 2.44 -12.51 23.44
CA SER A 226 2.27 -12.96 22.07
C SER A 226 3.40 -12.40 21.19
N VAL A 227 3.88 -13.20 20.24
CA VAL A 227 5.00 -12.83 19.38
C VAL A 227 4.52 -12.75 17.94
N ALA A 228 4.67 -11.59 17.33
CA ALA A 228 4.37 -11.38 15.92
C ALA A 228 5.11 -12.38 15.02
N GLY A 229 4.42 -12.95 14.06
CA GLY A 229 4.94 -13.97 13.14
C GLY A 229 4.93 -15.40 13.69
N LYS A 230 4.76 -15.59 15.02
CA LYS A 230 4.62 -16.90 15.66
C LYS A 230 3.16 -17.14 16.11
N ASP A 231 2.60 -16.17 16.80
CA ASP A 231 1.27 -16.27 17.43
C ASP A 231 0.20 -15.48 16.66
N GLY A 232 0.53 -14.99 15.44
CA GLY A 232 -0.31 -14.18 14.56
C GLY A 232 0.52 -13.17 13.79
N ALA A 233 -0.11 -12.39 12.90
CA ALA A 233 0.59 -11.40 12.07
C ALA A 233 1.16 -10.26 12.92
N THR A 234 0.40 -9.83 13.94
CA THR A 234 0.74 -8.68 14.80
C THR A 234 1.15 -9.09 16.21
N GLY A 235 0.74 -10.28 16.66
CA GLY A 235 0.88 -10.74 18.04
C GLY A 235 -0.14 -10.10 19.00
N ILE A 236 -1.12 -9.35 18.50
CA ILE A 236 -2.24 -8.80 19.26
C ILE A 236 -3.48 -9.62 18.91
N PRO A 237 -4.05 -10.40 19.84
CA PRO A 237 -5.14 -11.34 19.53
C PRO A 237 -6.36 -10.69 18.87
N GLU A 238 -6.73 -9.48 19.28
CA GLU A 238 -7.86 -8.74 18.71
C GLU A 238 -7.61 -8.36 17.25
N VAL A 239 -6.43 -7.80 16.96
CA VAL A 239 -6.01 -7.42 15.60
C VAL A 239 -5.89 -8.65 14.71
N ASP A 240 -5.29 -9.73 15.21
CA ASP A 240 -5.12 -10.97 14.46
C ASP A 240 -6.47 -11.66 14.20
N ALA A 241 -7.42 -11.56 15.12
CA ALA A 241 -8.80 -12.02 14.91
C ALA A 241 -9.51 -11.21 13.82
N PHE A 242 -9.34 -9.87 13.80
CA PHE A 242 -9.85 -9.02 12.73
C PHE A 242 -9.23 -9.40 11.38
N LEU A 243 -7.91 -9.49 11.28
CA LEU A 243 -7.20 -9.80 10.03
C LEU A 243 -7.55 -11.21 9.49
N SER A 244 -7.97 -12.13 10.36
CA SER A 244 -8.39 -13.48 10.00
C SER A 244 -9.90 -13.59 9.72
N SER A 245 -10.66 -12.52 9.91
CA SER A 245 -12.12 -12.52 9.77
C SER A 245 -12.56 -12.51 8.30
N ASP A 246 -13.79 -12.95 8.05
CA ASP A 246 -14.43 -12.84 6.73
C ASP A 246 -14.62 -11.37 6.31
N GLU A 247 -14.74 -10.47 7.27
CA GLU A 247 -14.82 -9.03 7.04
C GLU A 247 -13.50 -8.50 6.42
N ALA A 248 -12.35 -8.89 6.97
CA ALA A 248 -11.04 -8.55 6.43
C ALA A 248 -10.75 -9.26 5.10
N ALA A 249 -11.30 -10.45 4.89
CA ALA A 249 -11.16 -11.22 3.64
C ALA A 249 -12.12 -10.77 2.52
N GLY A 250 -12.83 -9.67 2.68
CA GLY A 250 -13.72 -9.13 1.65
C GLY A 250 -15.10 -9.75 1.58
N GLY A 251 -15.57 -10.41 2.64
CA GLY A 251 -16.91 -11.03 2.69
C GLY A 251 -17.10 -12.14 1.63
N HIS A 252 -16.03 -12.59 0.99
CA HIS A 252 -16.10 -13.46 -0.19
C HIS A 252 -15.73 -14.92 0.11
N GLY A 253 -15.73 -15.31 1.40
CA GLY A 253 -15.71 -16.72 1.79
C GLY A 253 -14.49 -17.54 1.35
N LEU A 254 -13.44 -16.92 0.91
CA LEU A 254 -12.16 -17.58 0.65
C LEU A 254 -11.39 -17.72 1.97
N LYS A 255 -11.77 -18.72 2.78
CA LYS A 255 -10.85 -19.21 3.80
C LYS A 255 -9.52 -19.51 3.13
N ARG A 256 -8.50 -18.75 3.49
CA ARG A 256 -7.11 -19.06 3.15
C ARG A 256 -6.89 -20.52 3.58
N MET A 257 -6.75 -21.44 2.64
CA MET A 257 -6.20 -22.76 2.95
C MET A 257 -4.76 -22.48 3.42
N VAL A 258 -4.58 -22.46 4.72
CA VAL A 258 -3.23 -22.55 5.32
C VAL A 258 -2.75 -23.95 4.95
N VAL A 259 -1.88 -24.03 3.96
CA VAL A 259 -1.12 -25.22 3.70
C VAL A 259 -0.13 -25.33 4.86
N ALA A 260 -0.39 -26.32 5.73
CA ALA A 260 0.46 -26.68 6.85
C ALA A 260 1.78 -27.30 6.37
#